data_ab117b3b3793b7c71342c806a20740cb
#
_entry.id   ab117b3b3793b7c71342c806a20740cb
#
_cell.length_a   1.000
_cell.length_b   1.000
_cell.length_c   1.000
_cell.angle_alpha   90.00
_cell.angle_beta   90.00
_cell.angle_gamma   90.00
#
_symmetry.space_group_name_H-M   'P 1'
#
loop_
_entity.id
_entity.type
_entity.pdbx_description
1 polymer ?
#
loop_
_entity_poly.entity_id
_entity_poly.type
_entity_poly.pdbx_seq_one_letter_code
_entity_poly.pdbx_strand_id
1 'polypeptide(L)'
;GGRIIVMKNFLIFLFLSLLLSKASPGHEGHTFEFMKSGFIYNDNGIVKYIDDIKYKKGDLFNSAILKDYKITNPDKIIILIFNHGMSGNKEKICNWHSGVVQISKLTSHKIGDKEVKVFMNCEGMKVGGKRSFSKKKLIPLEEFVGDKPFIKNATYFNRKQKTVELINKFISEGVSPQNIFTSGQSWGGWNSLRIAGFNSELINSSIAFGPGCCDPKKKQKPGSKVAEEFKYFSYNLKSAKEINALVFSSFADSFENPESLSFLKNIEGIKMVELPGFENGKKIIKINGKICKWDTHDQNNENITDGHYLLSSTCFDPYIEIIKEYMESRLLN
;
A
#
# COMPACT_ATOMS: atom_id res chain seq x y z
N GLY A 1 -48.99 21.61 42.14
CA GLY A 1 -48.02 20.54 42.35
C GLY A 1 -47.76 19.62 41.11
N GLY A 2 -48.31 19.94 39.93
CA GLY A 2 -48.28 19.04 38.78
C GLY A 2 -47.25 19.35 37.68
N ARG A 3 -46.49 20.44 37.78
CA ARG A 3 -45.57 20.87 36.69
C ARG A 3 -44.14 20.37 36.83
N ILE A 4 -43.70 19.89 37.96
CA ILE A 4 -42.31 19.47 38.18
C ILE A 4 -42.09 18.01 37.79
N ILE A 5 -43.12 17.17 37.80
CA ILE A 5 -42.98 15.73 37.46
C ILE A 5 -42.83 15.50 35.95
N VAL A 6 -43.47 16.35 35.13
CA VAL A 6 -43.41 16.23 33.66
C VAL A 6 -42.00 16.59 33.13
N MET A 7 -41.31 17.57 33.74
CA MET A 7 -39.96 17.95 33.32
C MET A 7 -38.89 16.91 33.69
N LYS A 8 -39.05 16.21 34.81
CA LYS A 8 -38.07 15.16 35.19
C LYS A 8 -38.14 13.95 34.26
N ASN A 9 -39.31 13.56 33.84
CA ASN A 9 -39.49 12.45 32.90
C ASN A 9 -39.02 12.81 31.47
N PHE A 10 -39.17 14.07 31.07
CA PHE A 10 -38.69 14.54 29.77
C PHE A 10 -37.15 14.58 29.69
N LEU A 11 -36.49 14.99 30.79
CA LEU A 11 -35.03 15.00 30.88
C LEU A 11 -34.43 13.57 30.91
N ILE A 12 -35.11 12.63 31.58
CA ILE A 12 -34.67 11.22 31.60
C ILE A 12 -34.82 10.59 30.20
N PHE A 13 -35.90 10.92 29.47
CA PHE A 13 -36.08 10.43 28.10
C PHE A 13 -35.08 11.04 27.13
N LEU A 14 -34.69 12.31 27.29
CA LEU A 14 -33.68 12.97 26.50
C LEU A 14 -32.28 12.39 26.77
N PHE A 15 -31.98 12.06 28.04
CA PHE A 15 -30.71 11.43 28.39
C PHE A 15 -30.63 9.95 27.94
N LEU A 16 -31.76 9.19 28.02
CA LEU A 16 -31.79 7.83 27.46
C LEU A 16 -31.71 7.82 25.92
N SER A 17 -32.31 8.81 25.25
CA SER A 17 -32.20 8.91 23.78
C SER A 17 -30.80 9.32 23.32
N LEU A 18 -30.03 10.06 24.11
CA LEU A 18 -28.63 10.39 23.87
C LEU A 18 -27.68 9.21 24.14
N LEU A 19 -28.07 8.29 25.03
CA LEU A 19 -27.30 7.05 25.27
C LEU A 19 -27.63 5.92 24.28
N LEU A 20 -28.77 6.02 23.56
CA LEU A 20 -29.17 5.09 22.50
C LEU A 20 -28.76 5.58 21.11
N SER A 21 -28.02 6.70 21.00
CA SER A 21 -27.47 7.16 19.73
C SER A 21 -26.30 6.29 19.32
N LYS A 22 -26.64 5.28 18.53
CA LYS A 22 -25.80 4.67 17.51
C LYS A 22 -24.67 3.75 17.98
N ALA A 23 -25.03 2.62 18.52
CA ALA A 23 -24.41 1.40 18.03
C ALA A 23 -25.09 1.08 16.69
N SER A 24 -24.49 1.41 15.57
CA SER A 24 -24.89 0.86 14.26
C SER A 24 -24.78 -0.66 14.36
N PRO A 25 -25.86 -1.43 14.16
CA PRO A 25 -25.74 -2.87 14.08
C PRO A 25 -25.05 -3.18 12.75
N GLY A 26 -23.83 -3.67 12.78
CA GLY A 26 -23.15 -4.16 11.59
C GLY A 26 -21.65 -3.99 11.54
N HIS A 27 -21.00 -3.43 12.53
CA HIS A 27 -19.54 -3.23 12.54
C HIS A 27 -18.82 -3.88 13.72
N GLU A 28 -19.37 -4.96 14.27
CA GLU A 28 -18.63 -5.81 15.20
C GLU A 28 -17.52 -6.51 14.40
N GLY A 29 -16.30 -6.01 14.50
CA GLY A 29 -15.11 -6.60 13.94
C GLY A 29 -14.14 -5.64 13.23
N HIS A 30 -14.51 -4.41 12.96
CA HIS A 30 -13.71 -3.51 12.13
C HIS A 30 -13.38 -2.16 12.75
N THR A 31 -13.04 -2.12 14.01
CA THR A 31 -12.34 -0.97 14.59
C THR A 31 -10.90 -0.93 14.13
N PHE A 32 -10.69 -0.89 12.82
CA PHE A 32 -9.40 -0.50 12.25
C PHE A 32 -9.21 1.01 12.37
N GLU A 33 -9.39 1.55 13.56
CA GLU A 33 -8.96 2.92 13.81
C GLU A 33 -7.48 3.12 13.50
N PHE A 34 -6.69 2.02 13.53
CA PHE A 34 -5.26 2.04 13.24
C PHE A 34 -4.82 0.71 12.64
N MET A 35 -4.49 0.68 11.37
CA MET A 35 -3.79 -0.46 10.81
C MET A 35 -2.37 -0.53 11.39
N LYS A 36 -1.99 -1.74 11.76
CA LYS A 36 -0.67 -2.08 12.32
C LYS A 36 0.10 -2.90 11.31
N SER A 37 1.42 -2.91 11.44
CA SER A 37 2.20 -3.92 10.73
C SER A 37 1.88 -5.30 11.27
N GLY A 38 1.71 -6.28 10.39
CA GLY A 38 1.41 -7.66 10.78
C GLY A 38 0.89 -8.50 9.62
N PHE A 39 0.80 -9.80 9.85
CA PHE A 39 0.19 -10.70 8.89
C PHE A 39 -1.33 -10.54 8.90
N ILE A 40 -1.88 -10.43 7.71
CA ILE A 40 -3.34 -10.31 7.49
C ILE A 40 -3.84 -11.48 6.65
N TYR A 41 -5.12 -11.76 6.76
CA TYR A 41 -5.83 -12.69 5.89
C TYR A 41 -7.22 -12.20 5.55
N ASN A 42 -7.80 -12.76 4.50
CA ASN A 42 -9.16 -12.48 4.07
C ASN A 42 -10.09 -13.56 4.56
N ASP A 43 -11.11 -13.16 5.31
CA ASP A 43 -12.20 -14.03 5.74
C ASP A 43 -13.51 -13.52 5.12
N ASN A 44 -13.91 -14.11 3.98
CA ASN A 44 -15.13 -13.75 3.26
C ASN A 44 -15.28 -12.25 2.96
N GLY A 45 -14.20 -11.60 2.51
CA GLY A 45 -14.17 -10.17 2.21
C GLY A 45 -13.78 -9.29 3.39
N ILE A 46 -13.59 -9.88 4.56
CA ILE A 46 -13.18 -9.20 5.79
C ILE A 46 -11.69 -9.40 6.02
N VAL A 47 -10.95 -8.31 6.20
CA VAL A 47 -9.52 -8.37 6.53
C VAL A 47 -9.35 -8.59 8.03
N LYS A 48 -8.61 -9.61 8.41
CA LYS A 48 -8.28 -9.95 9.80
C LYS A 48 -6.78 -10.09 9.97
N TYR A 49 -6.28 -9.87 11.18
CA TYR A 49 -4.91 -10.21 11.55
C TYR A 49 -4.81 -11.66 12.01
N ILE A 50 -3.70 -12.33 11.66
CA ILE A 50 -3.50 -13.76 12.00
C ILE A 50 -3.35 -13.96 13.50
N ASP A 51 -2.77 -13.00 14.23
CA ASP A 51 -2.63 -13.06 15.68
C ASP A 51 -3.21 -11.81 16.34
N ASP A 52 -4.02 -12.02 17.38
CA ASP A 52 -4.52 -10.99 18.30
C ASP A 52 -3.38 -10.48 19.23
N ILE A 53 -2.26 -10.07 18.64
CA ILE A 53 -1.21 -9.44 19.42
C ILE A 53 -1.77 -8.14 19.97
N LYS A 54 -2.02 -8.08 21.28
CA LYS A 54 -2.50 -6.89 21.99
C LYS A 54 -1.42 -5.82 22.00
N TYR A 55 -1.46 -4.91 21.05
CA TYR A 55 -0.53 -3.80 21.00
C TYR A 55 -0.90 -2.71 21.97
N LYS A 56 0.05 -2.21 22.74
CA LYS A 56 -0.12 -0.96 23.50
C LYS A 56 0.01 0.22 22.55
N LYS A 57 -0.76 1.29 22.82
CA LYS A 57 -0.70 2.57 22.09
C LYS A 57 0.73 3.16 22.23
N GLY A 58 1.59 2.95 21.31
CA GLY A 58 3.01 3.31 21.34
C GLY A 58 3.93 2.26 20.74
N ASP A 59 3.48 1.00 20.72
CA ASP A 59 4.24 -0.12 20.11
C ASP A 59 4.13 -0.16 18.58
N LEU A 60 3.42 0.82 18.01
CA LEU A 60 3.08 0.90 16.58
C LEU A 60 4.28 1.03 15.65
N PHE A 61 5.48 1.23 16.22
CA PHE A 61 6.71 1.50 15.48
C PHE A 61 7.88 0.59 15.83
N ASN A 62 7.67 -0.34 16.75
CA ASN A 62 8.73 -1.26 17.11
C ASN A 62 8.67 -2.50 16.22
N SER A 63 9.81 -2.84 15.62
CA SER A 63 10.11 -4.17 15.08
C SER A 63 9.85 -5.31 16.09
N ALA A 64 9.46 -4.97 17.31
CA ALA A 64 8.99 -5.88 18.35
C ALA A 64 7.78 -6.72 17.95
N ILE A 65 6.97 -6.27 16.99
CA ILE A 65 5.80 -6.99 16.47
C ILE A 65 6.16 -8.39 15.95
N LEU A 66 7.37 -8.53 15.41
CA LEU A 66 7.85 -9.79 14.89
C LEU A 66 8.69 -10.59 15.90
N LYS A 67 8.96 -10.07 17.11
CA LYS A 67 9.80 -10.78 18.08
C LYS A 67 9.20 -12.10 18.50
N ASP A 68 7.87 -12.18 18.58
CA ASP A 68 7.15 -13.35 19.07
C ASP A 68 6.51 -14.18 17.95
N TYR A 69 6.52 -13.67 16.70
CA TYR A 69 6.01 -14.41 15.55
C TYR A 69 7.12 -15.31 14.98
N LYS A 70 6.91 -16.61 15.07
CA LYS A 70 7.77 -17.61 14.45
C LYS A 70 7.14 -18.11 13.16
N ILE A 71 7.89 -18.03 12.08
CA ILE A 71 7.50 -18.63 10.81
C ILE A 71 7.64 -20.16 10.92
N THR A 72 6.52 -20.84 10.75
CA THR A 72 6.50 -22.29 10.64
C THR A 72 6.52 -22.69 9.17
N ASN A 73 7.31 -23.71 8.82
CA ASN A 73 7.42 -24.22 7.44
C ASN A 73 7.78 -23.15 6.40
N PRO A 74 8.92 -22.44 6.55
CA PRO A 74 9.30 -21.32 5.68
C PRO A 74 9.38 -21.70 4.20
N ASP A 75 9.65 -22.97 3.87
CA ASP A 75 9.70 -23.47 2.50
C ASP A 75 8.32 -23.61 1.84
N LYS A 76 7.24 -23.66 2.63
CA LYS A 76 5.86 -23.83 2.17
C LYS A 76 5.06 -22.54 2.11
N ILE A 77 5.72 -21.42 2.29
CA ILE A 77 5.07 -20.11 2.26
C ILE A 77 5.73 -19.17 1.26
N ILE A 78 4.92 -18.25 0.77
CA ILE A 78 5.34 -17.05 0.07
C ILE A 78 4.96 -15.87 0.95
N ILE A 79 5.89 -14.97 1.21
CA ILE A 79 5.61 -13.73 1.91
C ILE A 79 5.44 -12.60 0.89
N LEU A 80 4.27 -11.96 0.89
CA LEU A 80 4.00 -10.74 0.17
C LEU A 80 3.97 -9.58 1.16
N ILE A 81 5.02 -8.74 1.15
CA ILE A 81 5.09 -7.54 1.99
C ILE A 81 4.39 -6.40 1.26
N PHE A 82 3.25 -5.94 1.80
CA PHE A 82 2.49 -4.85 1.22
C PHE A 82 2.81 -3.51 1.89
N ASN A 83 3.41 -2.60 1.12
CA ASN A 83 3.73 -1.24 1.53
C ASN A 83 2.58 -0.30 1.17
N HIS A 84 1.95 0.32 2.17
CA HIS A 84 0.85 1.23 1.92
C HIS A 84 1.31 2.53 1.22
N GLY A 85 0.38 3.24 0.61
CA GLY A 85 0.58 4.55 0.01
C GLY A 85 0.90 5.63 1.05
N MET A 86 1.00 6.89 0.60
CA MET A 86 1.23 8.01 1.48
C MET A 86 -0.06 8.48 2.12
N SER A 87 -0.14 8.48 3.45
CA SER A 87 -1.24 9.08 4.19
C SER A 87 -1.01 10.59 4.37
N GLY A 88 -2.03 11.38 4.07
CA GLY A 88 -2.03 12.83 4.35
C GLY A 88 -2.16 13.16 5.85
N ASN A 89 -2.64 12.23 6.65
CA ASN A 89 -2.83 12.41 8.08
C ASN A 89 -1.61 11.87 8.85
N LYS A 90 -0.93 12.74 9.58
CA LYS A 90 0.25 12.41 10.37
C LYS A 90 -0.02 11.38 11.49
N GLU A 91 -1.27 11.25 11.91
CA GLU A 91 -1.69 10.35 12.99
C GLU A 91 -2.10 8.96 12.50
N LYS A 92 -2.52 8.84 11.24
CA LYS A 92 -2.86 7.57 10.61
C LYS A 92 -1.61 6.93 10.04
N ILE A 93 -1.20 5.85 10.63
CA ILE A 93 0.07 5.19 10.36
C ILE A 93 0.01 4.39 9.07
N CYS A 94 -1.08 3.72 8.83
CA CYS A 94 -1.37 2.98 7.62
C CYS A 94 -2.70 3.46 7.06
N ASN A 95 -2.74 3.67 5.77
CA ASN A 95 -3.98 4.00 5.08
C ASN A 95 -4.54 2.72 4.46
N TRP A 96 -5.62 2.22 5.01
CA TRP A 96 -6.31 1.03 4.52
C TRP A 96 -7.09 1.24 3.21
N HIS A 97 -7.29 2.49 2.77
CA HIS A 97 -7.68 2.80 1.39
C HIS A 97 -6.67 2.32 0.33
N SER A 98 -5.52 1.82 0.75
CA SER A 98 -4.45 1.38 -0.15
C SER A 98 -4.68 -0.01 -0.78
N GLY A 99 -5.89 -0.53 -0.79
CA GLY A 99 -6.20 -1.79 -1.46
C GLY A 99 -5.95 -3.04 -0.61
N VAL A 100 -5.94 -2.88 0.70
CA VAL A 100 -5.66 -3.98 1.65
C VAL A 100 -6.66 -5.12 1.50
N VAL A 101 -7.96 -4.80 1.28
CA VAL A 101 -9.02 -5.80 1.07
C VAL A 101 -8.69 -6.67 -0.13
N GLN A 102 -8.32 -6.06 -1.25
CA GLN A 102 -8.01 -6.81 -2.48
C GLN A 102 -6.75 -7.65 -2.33
N ILE A 103 -5.69 -7.08 -1.76
CA ILE A 103 -4.43 -7.82 -1.56
C ILE A 103 -4.60 -8.96 -0.56
N SER A 104 -5.42 -8.79 0.47
CA SER A 104 -5.69 -9.86 1.43
C SER A 104 -6.34 -11.10 0.80
N LYS A 105 -7.05 -10.95 -0.33
CA LYS A 105 -7.66 -12.09 -1.06
C LYS A 105 -6.60 -13.09 -1.54
N LEU A 106 -5.36 -12.66 -1.75
CA LEU A 106 -4.27 -13.57 -2.11
C LEU A 106 -3.99 -14.62 -1.03
N THR A 107 -4.35 -14.36 0.23
CA THR A 107 -4.13 -15.33 1.33
C THR A 107 -4.99 -16.59 1.25
N SER A 108 -6.06 -16.57 0.47
CA SER A 108 -6.90 -17.74 0.21
C SER A 108 -6.37 -18.63 -0.91
N HIS A 109 -5.26 -18.22 -1.54
CA HIS A 109 -4.70 -18.93 -2.69
C HIS A 109 -3.37 -19.61 -2.34
N LYS A 110 -3.09 -20.68 -3.10
CA LYS A 110 -1.76 -21.26 -3.20
C LYS A 110 -1.15 -20.92 -4.55
N ILE A 111 0.15 -20.74 -4.56
CA ILE A 111 0.95 -20.57 -5.77
C ILE A 111 1.92 -21.74 -5.82
N GLY A 112 1.70 -22.65 -6.78
CA GLY A 112 2.26 -23.99 -6.71
C GLY A 112 1.79 -24.72 -5.44
N ASP A 113 2.73 -25.19 -4.64
CA ASP A 113 2.44 -25.88 -3.36
C ASP A 113 2.55 -24.95 -2.13
N LYS A 114 2.80 -23.64 -2.33
CA LYS A 114 3.06 -22.66 -1.28
C LYS A 114 1.85 -21.81 -0.96
N GLU A 115 1.63 -21.55 0.32
CA GLU A 115 0.60 -20.62 0.81
C GLU A 115 1.09 -19.18 0.73
N VAL A 116 0.24 -18.26 0.29
CA VAL A 116 0.54 -16.83 0.31
C VAL A 116 0.22 -16.26 1.69
N LYS A 117 1.22 -15.64 2.32
CA LYS A 117 1.09 -14.87 3.56
C LYS A 117 1.30 -13.40 3.24
N VAL A 118 0.30 -12.58 3.48
CA VAL A 118 0.39 -11.14 3.26
C VAL A 118 0.78 -10.44 4.55
N PHE A 119 1.89 -9.72 4.52
CA PHE A 119 2.36 -8.90 5.63
C PHE A 119 2.09 -7.42 5.32
N MET A 120 1.18 -6.80 6.06
CA MET A 120 0.94 -5.37 5.97
C MET A 120 2.09 -4.60 6.64
N ASN A 121 2.82 -3.81 5.87
CA ASN A 121 3.92 -2.99 6.38
C ASN A 121 3.48 -1.54 6.57
N CYS A 122 3.24 -1.17 7.82
CA CYS A 122 2.85 0.18 8.22
C CYS A 122 4.02 1.02 8.71
N GLU A 123 5.22 0.46 8.73
CA GLU A 123 6.41 1.20 9.15
C GLU A 123 6.83 2.25 8.12
N GLY A 124 7.54 3.25 8.57
CA GLY A 124 8.14 4.26 7.72
C GLY A 124 7.32 5.53 7.52
N MET A 125 6.07 5.62 7.97
CA MET A 125 5.31 6.88 7.90
C MET A 125 5.73 7.90 8.94
N LYS A 126 6.24 7.44 10.08
CA LYS A 126 6.83 8.29 11.14
C LYS A 126 8.34 8.10 11.29
N VAL A 127 8.99 7.37 10.40
CA VAL A 127 10.45 7.37 10.37
C VAL A 127 10.86 8.79 10.08
N GLY A 128 11.20 9.52 11.15
CA GLY A 128 11.49 10.94 11.11
C GLY A 128 12.45 11.26 9.96
N GLY A 129 12.02 12.09 9.07
CA GLY A 129 12.78 12.50 7.92
C GLY A 129 12.19 13.76 7.34
N LYS A 130 13.03 14.60 6.76
CA LYS A 130 12.56 15.78 6.06
C LYS A 130 11.98 15.34 4.72
N ARG A 131 10.69 15.50 4.56
CA ARG A 131 9.98 15.37 3.28
C ARG A 131 10.37 16.46 2.28
N SER A 132 11.14 17.45 2.72
CA SER A 132 11.45 18.59 1.89
C SER A 132 12.65 18.31 0.99
N PHE A 133 12.36 18.09 -0.25
CA PHE A 133 13.27 18.27 -1.34
C PHE A 133 13.75 19.74 -1.34
N SER A 134 15.00 19.98 -0.99
CA SER A 134 15.58 21.32 -0.98
C SER A 134 16.68 21.40 -2.02
N LYS A 135 16.51 22.28 -3.02
CA LYS A 135 17.50 22.44 -4.10
C LYS A 135 18.92 22.72 -3.59
N LYS A 136 19.05 23.33 -2.40
CA LYS A 136 20.35 23.64 -1.78
C LYS A 136 21.09 22.42 -1.20
N LYS A 137 20.45 21.26 -1.13
CA LYS A 137 20.99 20.04 -0.50
C LYS A 137 20.94 18.81 -1.42
N LEU A 138 20.61 19.02 -2.69
CA LEU A 138 20.56 17.94 -3.65
C LEU A 138 21.97 17.64 -4.13
N ILE A 139 22.29 16.37 -4.23
CA ILE A 139 23.40 15.90 -5.01
C ILE A 139 23.11 16.13 -6.51
N PRO A 140 24.11 16.20 -7.39
CA PRO A 140 23.90 16.16 -8.83
C PRO A 140 23.00 14.97 -9.23
N LEU A 141 22.16 15.19 -10.24
CA LEU A 141 21.21 14.16 -10.68
C LEU A 141 21.92 12.86 -11.09
N GLU A 142 23.03 12.99 -11.77
CA GLU A 142 23.88 11.90 -12.25
C GLU A 142 24.55 11.09 -11.13
N GLU A 143 24.63 11.67 -9.93
CA GLU A 143 25.13 10.98 -8.74
C GLU A 143 24.01 10.25 -7.97
N PHE A 144 22.74 10.53 -8.31
CA PHE A 144 21.59 9.89 -7.66
C PHE A 144 21.26 8.56 -8.32
N VAL A 145 22.22 7.65 -8.26
CA VAL A 145 22.13 6.29 -8.78
C VAL A 145 22.20 5.27 -7.64
N GLY A 146 21.58 4.12 -7.87
CA GLY A 146 21.59 3.04 -6.90
C GLY A 146 20.82 3.37 -5.61
N ASP A 147 21.27 2.83 -4.51
CA ASP A 147 20.59 2.92 -3.21
C ASP A 147 21.06 4.09 -2.34
N LYS A 148 21.46 5.17 -2.95
CA LYS A 148 21.91 6.37 -2.22
C LYS A 148 20.74 7.29 -1.91
N PRO A 149 20.68 7.90 -0.72
CA PRO A 149 19.72 8.96 -0.44
C PRO A 149 20.17 10.25 -1.13
N PHE A 150 19.23 10.96 -1.80
CA PHE A 150 19.55 12.28 -2.37
C PHE A 150 19.64 13.40 -1.31
N ILE A 151 19.09 13.15 -0.12
CA ILE A 151 19.28 13.97 1.07
C ILE A 151 19.42 13.07 2.31
N LYS A 152 20.24 13.48 3.26
CA LYS A 152 20.37 12.78 4.54
C LYS A 152 19.00 12.71 5.25
N ASN A 153 18.63 11.55 5.75
CA ASN A 153 17.36 11.28 6.43
C ASN A 153 16.11 11.56 5.56
N ALA A 154 16.16 11.24 4.27
CA ALA A 154 14.99 11.32 3.43
C ALA A 154 13.95 10.24 3.81
N THR A 155 12.70 10.66 4.06
CA THR A 155 11.62 9.73 4.49
C THR A 155 11.47 8.55 3.55
N TYR A 156 11.55 8.76 2.23
CA TYR A 156 11.43 7.68 1.24
C TYR A 156 12.56 6.65 1.35
N PHE A 157 13.79 7.12 1.66
CA PHE A 157 14.94 6.23 1.85
C PHE A 157 14.79 5.44 3.15
N ASN A 158 14.39 6.09 4.23
CA ASN A 158 14.19 5.44 5.51
C ASN A 158 13.08 4.38 5.45
N ARG A 159 11.98 4.64 4.72
CA ARG A 159 10.94 3.62 4.49
C ARG A 159 11.48 2.39 3.78
N LYS A 160 12.31 2.61 2.74
CA LYS A 160 12.95 1.51 2.04
C LYS A 160 13.82 0.69 2.97
N GLN A 161 14.66 1.35 3.78
CA GLN A 161 15.54 0.67 4.73
C GLN A 161 14.75 -0.15 5.77
N LYS A 162 13.64 0.38 6.27
CA LYS A 162 12.76 -0.36 7.19
C LYS A 162 12.11 -1.58 6.54
N THR A 163 11.75 -1.47 5.27
CA THR A 163 11.24 -2.65 4.53
C THR A 163 12.36 -3.67 4.32
N VAL A 164 13.59 -3.24 4.03
CA VAL A 164 14.75 -4.14 3.91
C VAL A 164 15.10 -4.82 5.24
N GLU A 165 15.04 -4.10 6.36
CA GLU A 165 15.20 -4.69 7.69
C GLU A 165 14.16 -5.80 7.95
N LEU A 166 12.90 -5.57 7.56
CA LEU A 166 11.83 -6.56 7.66
C LEU A 166 12.08 -7.78 6.78
N ILE A 167 12.52 -7.58 5.53
CA ILE A 167 12.88 -8.67 4.61
C ILE A 167 14.00 -9.53 5.22
N ASN A 168 15.07 -8.89 5.70
CA ASN A 168 16.19 -9.59 6.34
C ASN A 168 15.76 -10.40 7.56
N LYS A 169 14.75 -9.91 8.30
CA LYS A 169 14.19 -10.68 9.42
C LYS A 169 13.51 -11.95 8.91
N PHE A 170 12.68 -11.90 7.88
CA PHE A 170 12.06 -13.10 7.30
C PHE A 170 13.11 -14.09 6.77
N ILE A 171 14.17 -13.59 6.14
CA ILE A 171 15.29 -14.43 5.70
C ILE A 171 15.96 -15.09 6.89
N SER A 172 16.18 -14.37 7.99
CA SER A 172 16.79 -14.93 9.20
C SER A 172 15.91 -16.00 9.90
N GLU A 173 14.60 -16.00 9.60
CA GLU A 173 13.65 -17.02 10.05
C GLU A 173 13.51 -18.19 9.06
N GLY A 174 14.36 -18.24 8.03
CA GLY A 174 14.47 -19.35 7.09
C GLY A 174 13.69 -19.18 5.79
N VAL A 175 13.00 -18.05 5.58
CA VAL A 175 12.31 -17.79 4.30
C VAL A 175 13.32 -17.49 3.21
N SER A 176 13.29 -18.27 2.13
CA SER A 176 14.14 -18.01 0.96
C SER A 176 13.80 -16.65 0.32
N PRO A 177 14.79 -15.85 -0.12
CA PRO A 177 14.55 -14.66 -0.93
C PRO A 177 13.62 -14.91 -2.13
N GLN A 178 13.69 -16.10 -2.74
CA GLN A 178 12.82 -16.51 -3.84
C GLN A 178 11.34 -16.62 -3.45
N ASN A 179 11.02 -16.74 -2.18
CA ASN A 179 9.67 -16.79 -1.65
C ASN A 179 9.20 -15.44 -1.08
N ILE A 180 10.00 -14.38 -1.22
CA ILE A 180 9.65 -13.03 -0.73
C ILE A 180 9.33 -12.13 -1.90
N PHE A 181 8.14 -11.55 -1.87
CA PHE A 181 7.68 -10.53 -2.81
C PHE A 181 7.41 -9.24 -2.06
N THR A 182 7.72 -8.11 -2.66
CA THR A 182 7.29 -6.80 -2.16
C THR A 182 6.15 -6.28 -3.01
N SER A 183 5.27 -5.53 -2.40
CA SER A 183 4.13 -4.93 -3.08
C SER A 183 3.81 -3.58 -2.47
N GLY A 184 3.03 -2.77 -3.18
CA GLY A 184 2.55 -1.52 -2.61
C GLY A 184 1.76 -0.66 -3.58
N GLN A 185 1.01 0.28 -3.00
CA GLN A 185 0.20 1.24 -3.72
C GLN A 185 0.86 2.63 -3.63
N SER A 186 0.79 3.42 -4.71
CA SER A 186 1.28 4.80 -4.73
C SER A 186 2.76 4.88 -4.32
N TRP A 187 3.07 5.64 -3.30
CA TRP A 187 4.41 5.73 -2.72
C TRP A 187 4.97 4.38 -2.23
N GLY A 188 4.08 3.51 -1.73
CA GLY A 188 4.45 2.13 -1.37
C GLY A 188 4.86 1.31 -2.59
N GLY A 189 4.17 1.49 -3.72
CA GLY A 189 4.55 0.89 -5.01
C GLY A 189 5.91 1.36 -5.48
N TRP A 190 6.17 2.66 -5.39
CA TRP A 190 7.48 3.22 -5.72
C TRP A 190 8.60 2.66 -4.84
N ASN A 191 8.33 2.52 -3.53
CA ASN A 191 9.26 1.89 -2.60
C ASN A 191 9.57 0.44 -2.98
N SER A 192 8.55 -0.32 -3.37
CA SER A 192 8.69 -1.72 -3.80
C SER A 192 9.53 -1.84 -5.07
N LEU A 193 9.33 -0.96 -6.06
CA LEU A 193 10.17 -0.91 -7.27
C LEU A 193 11.63 -0.63 -6.95
N ARG A 194 11.91 0.27 -6.01
CA ARG A 194 13.28 0.55 -5.59
C ARG A 194 13.94 -0.62 -4.87
N ILE A 195 13.19 -1.40 -4.10
CA ILE A 195 13.70 -2.62 -3.49
C ILE A 195 14.05 -3.63 -4.57
N ALA A 196 13.16 -3.86 -5.54
CA ALA A 196 13.41 -4.78 -6.65
C ALA A 196 14.62 -4.36 -7.51
N GLY A 197 14.86 -3.06 -7.66
CA GLY A 197 15.98 -2.56 -8.46
C GLY A 197 17.32 -2.51 -7.75
N PHE A 198 17.34 -2.37 -6.42
CA PHE A 198 18.58 -2.12 -5.67
C PHE A 198 18.84 -3.09 -4.52
N ASN A 199 17.95 -4.05 -4.29
CA ASN A 199 18.09 -5.14 -3.33
C ASN A 199 17.46 -6.42 -3.90
N SER A 200 17.66 -6.65 -5.20
CA SER A 200 17.05 -7.76 -5.92
C SER A 200 17.47 -9.13 -5.39
N GLU A 201 18.62 -9.20 -4.73
CA GLU A 201 19.13 -10.43 -4.09
C GLU A 201 18.32 -10.84 -2.85
N LEU A 202 17.53 -9.93 -2.29
CA LEU A 202 16.75 -10.17 -1.07
C LEU A 202 15.31 -10.59 -1.35
N ILE A 203 14.83 -10.44 -2.57
CA ILE A 203 13.44 -10.74 -2.95
C ILE A 203 13.35 -11.38 -4.32
N ASN A 204 12.25 -12.05 -4.59
CA ASN A 204 11.96 -12.57 -5.93
C ASN A 204 11.62 -11.44 -6.91
N SER A 205 10.63 -10.64 -6.57
CA SER A 205 10.15 -9.54 -7.42
C SER A 205 9.19 -8.60 -6.67
N SER A 206 8.68 -7.59 -7.38
CA SER A 206 7.74 -6.60 -6.83
C SER A 206 6.43 -6.53 -7.60
N ILE A 207 5.36 -6.08 -6.93
CA ILE A 207 4.05 -5.80 -7.52
C ILE A 207 3.64 -4.40 -7.12
N ALA A 208 3.62 -3.46 -8.06
CA ALA A 208 3.35 -2.05 -7.78
C ALA A 208 2.01 -1.61 -8.38
N PHE A 209 1.21 -0.91 -7.61
CA PHE A 209 -0.10 -0.41 -8.00
C PHE A 209 -0.10 1.12 -8.02
N GLY A 210 -0.29 1.71 -9.21
CA GLY A 210 -0.23 3.16 -9.38
C GLY A 210 0.99 3.76 -8.68
N PRO A 211 2.23 3.26 -8.94
CA PRO A 211 3.39 3.74 -8.22
C PRO A 211 3.56 5.23 -8.45
N GLY A 212 3.44 6.01 -7.39
CA GLY A 212 3.43 7.46 -7.48
C GLY A 212 4.25 8.13 -6.40
N CYS A 213 4.90 9.25 -6.73
CA CYS A 213 5.70 10.01 -5.78
C CYS A 213 5.17 11.42 -5.54
N CYS A 214 4.48 11.98 -6.49
CA CYS A 214 4.48 13.43 -6.65
C CYS A 214 3.07 13.96 -7.00
N ASP A 215 2.73 15.18 -6.51
CA ASP A 215 1.48 15.86 -6.83
C ASP A 215 1.41 16.19 -8.34
N PRO A 216 0.42 15.68 -9.08
CA PRO A 216 0.37 15.80 -10.53
C PRO A 216 0.28 17.24 -11.01
N LYS A 217 -0.51 18.08 -10.35
CA LYS A 217 -0.69 19.50 -10.73
C LYS A 217 0.60 20.29 -10.57
N LYS A 218 1.39 19.95 -9.53
CA LYS A 218 2.67 20.61 -9.27
C LYS A 218 3.78 20.02 -10.12
N LYS A 219 3.73 18.72 -10.43
CA LYS A 219 4.68 18.04 -11.31
C LYS A 219 4.70 18.64 -12.72
N GLN A 220 3.54 18.96 -13.27
CA GLN A 220 3.41 19.57 -14.59
C GLN A 220 3.93 21.01 -14.68
N LYS A 221 4.16 21.67 -13.55
CA LYS A 221 4.69 23.04 -13.52
C LYS A 221 6.23 23.00 -13.65
N PRO A 222 6.79 23.42 -14.82
CA PRO A 222 8.22 23.44 -15.02
C PRO A 222 8.96 24.22 -13.91
N GLY A 223 10.10 23.69 -13.46
CA GLY A 223 10.89 24.31 -12.39
C GLY A 223 10.26 24.23 -10.99
N SER A 224 9.08 23.62 -10.85
CA SER A 224 8.52 23.37 -9.53
C SER A 224 9.37 22.37 -8.77
N LYS A 225 9.32 22.46 -7.44
CA LYS A 225 10.00 21.50 -6.55
C LYS A 225 9.54 20.06 -6.78
N VAL A 226 8.28 19.88 -7.10
CA VAL A 226 7.68 18.55 -7.34
C VAL A 226 8.11 17.99 -8.70
N ALA A 227 8.24 18.83 -9.73
CA ALA A 227 8.77 18.40 -11.01
C ALA A 227 10.24 17.92 -10.90
N GLU A 228 11.05 18.65 -10.14
CA GLU A 228 12.42 18.24 -9.85
C GLU A 228 12.46 16.93 -9.05
N GLU A 229 11.58 16.78 -8.04
CA GLU A 229 11.47 15.56 -7.24
C GLU A 229 11.13 14.35 -8.12
N PHE A 230 10.15 14.47 -9.01
CA PHE A 230 9.80 13.43 -9.97
C PHE A 230 10.97 13.08 -10.91
N LYS A 231 11.70 14.09 -11.39
CA LYS A 231 12.89 13.89 -12.21
C LYS A 231 13.95 13.05 -11.49
N TYR A 232 14.22 13.35 -10.23
CA TYR A 232 15.17 12.59 -9.43
C TYR A 232 14.70 11.15 -9.18
N PHE A 233 13.45 10.97 -8.79
CA PHE A 233 12.93 9.63 -8.53
C PHE A 233 12.87 8.75 -9.78
N SER A 234 12.44 9.31 -10.91
CA SER A 234 12.42 8.57 -12.18
C SER A 234 13.84 8.24 -12.67
N TYR A 235 14.77 9.18 -12.51
CA TYR A 235 16.17 8.94 -12.84
C TYR A 235 16.78 7.83 -11.99
N ASN A 236 16.49 7.83 -10.69
CA ASN A 236 16.95 6.78 -9.79
C ASN A 236 16.45 5.39 -10.23
N LEU A 237 15.15 5.22 -10.54
CA LEU A 237 14.65 3.94 -11.04
C LEU A 237 15.31 3.54 -12.38
N LYS A 238 15.49 4.49 -13.29
CA LYS A 238 16.21 4.24 -14.57
C LYS A 238 17.66 3.83 -14.37
N SER A 239 18.29 4.15 -13.26
CA SER A 239 19.66 3.73 -12.95
C SER A 239 19.78 2.28 -12.49
N ALA A 240 18.67 1.60 -12.22
CA ALA A 240 18.68 0.16 -11.95
C ALA A 240 18.95 -0.59 -13.24
N LYS A 241 19.79 -1.63 -13.17
CA LYS A 241 20.11 -2.49 -14.31
C LYS A 241 18.87 -3.27 -14.76
N GLU A 242 18.12 -3.77 -13.79
CA GLU A 242 16.92 -4.58 -13.95
C GLU A 242 15.98 -4.31 -12.79
N ILE A 243 14.69 -4.36 -13.04
CA ILE A 243 13.65 -4.33 -11.99
C ILE A 243 12.63 -5.43 -12.29
N ASN A 244 12.73 -6.54 -11.61
CA ASN A 244 11.73 -7.60 -11.72
C ASN A 244 10.43 -7.17 -11.06
N ALA A 245 9.46 -6.67 -11.82
CA ALA A 245 8.22 -6.16 -11.29
C ALA A 245 7.02 -6.29 -12.22
N LEU A 246 5.84 -6.48 -11.62
CA LEU A 246 4.52 -6.29 -12.23
C LEU A 246 3.99 -4.94 -11.80
N VAL A 247 3.66 -4.06 -12.76
CA VAL A 247 3.22 -2.69 -12.48
C VAL A 247 1.84 -2.46 -13.07
N PHE A 248 0.89 -2.13 -12.21
CA PHE A 248 -0.45 -1.70 -12.60
C PHE A 248 -0.52 -0.17 -12.64
N SER A 249 -1.00 0.39 -13.73
CA SER A 249 -1.22 1.83 -13.90
C SER A 249 -2.51 2.09 -14.66
N SER A 250 -3.30 3.08 -14.25
CA SER A 250 -4.58 3.41 -14.87
C SER A 250 -4.51 4.71 -15.64
N PHE A 251 -5.14 4.75 -16.83
CA PHE A 251 -5.31 6.00 -17.58
C PHE A 251 -6.18 7.04 -16.86
N ALA A 252 -6.94 6.62 -15.84
CA ALA A 252 -7.69 7.51 -14.95
C ALA A 252 -6.91 7.93 -13.70
N ASP A 253 -5.65 7.49 -13.54
CA ASP A 253 -4.82 7.88 -12.39
C ASP A 253 -4.40 9.36 -12.52
N SER A 254 -4.81 10.17 -11.55
CA SER A 254 -4.50 11.59 -11.53
C SER A 254 -3.08 11.90 -11.07
N PHE A 255 -2.37 10.93 -10.46
CA PHE A 255 -1.00 11.08 -9.99
C PHE A 255 0.01 10.57 -11.00
N GLU A 256 -0.07 9.31 -11.38
CA GLU A 256 0.89 8.65 -12.25
C GLU A 256 0.16 7.69 -13.21
N ASN A 257 -0.28 8.22 -14.33
CA ASN A 257 -0.89 7.44 -15.40
C ASN A 257 0.17 6.69 -16.25
N PRO A 258 -0.23 5.78 -17.14
CA PRO A 258 0.70 5.01 -17.98
C PRO A 258 1.66 5.87 -18.81
N GLU A 259 1.25 7.07 -19.20
CA GLU A 259 2.10 7.99 -19.95
C GLU A 259 3.24 8.52 -19.10
N SER A 260 2.95 9.00 -17.88
CA SER A 260 3.97 9.49 -16.93
C SER A 260 4.91 8.38 -16.47
N LEU A 261 4.45 7.13 -16.45
CA LEU A 261 5.22 5.95 -16.08
C LEU A 261 5.84 5.24 -17.29
N SER A 262 5.71 5.78 -18.50
CA SER A 262 6.20 5.14 -19.73
C SER A 262 7.70 4.79 -19.69
N PHE A 263 8.49 5.53 -18.93
CA PHE A 263 9.90 5.25 -18.73
C PHE A 263 10.19 3.88 -18.10
N LEU A 264 9.23 3.33 -17.34
CA LEU A 264 9.36 2.01 -16.73
C LEU A 264 9.40 0.90 -17.78
N LYS A 265 8.73 1.09 -18.92
CA LYS A 265 8.72 0.11 -20.03
C LYS A 265 10.10 -0.16 -20.63
N ASN A 266 11.04 0.76 -20.43
CA ASN A 266 12.41 0.65 -20.91
C ASN A 266 13.37 0.03 -19.88
N ILE A 267 12.88 -0.38 -18.72
CA ILE A 267 13.67 -1.05 -17.69
C ILE A 267 13.43 -2.56 -17.84
N GLU A 268 14.51 -3.33 -17.96
CA GLU A 268 14.43 -4.78 -18.06
C GLU A 268 13.72 -5.39 -16.85
N GLY A 269 12.91 -6.43 -17.08
CA GLY A 269 12.17 -7.16 -16.04
C GLY A 269 10.82 -6.56 -15.65
N ILE A 270 10.49 -5.33 -16.07
CA ILE A 270 9.19 -4.71 -15.79
C ILE A 270 8.12 -5.20 -16.76
N LYS A 271 7.00 -5.69 -16.20
CA LYS A 271 5.75 -5.98 -16.92
C LYS A 271 4.71 -4.93 -16.53
N MET A 272 4.22 -4.15 -17.51
CA MET A 272 3.18 -3.14 -17.30
C MET A 272 1.80 -3.72 -17.62
N VAL A 273 0.85 -3.50 -16.71
CA VAL A 273 -0.59 -3.74 -16.91
C VAL A 273 -1.29 -2.40 -16.89
N GLU A 274 -1.77 -1.98 -18.06
CA GLU A 274 -2.47 -0.72 -18.21
C GLU A 274 -3.96 -0.94 -17.99
N LEU A 275 -4.52 -0.22 -17.03
CA LEU A 275 -5.92 -0.31 -16.63
C LEU A 275 -6.73 0.80 -17.31
N PRO A 276 -8.04 0.57 -17.57
CA PRO A 276 -8.89 1.55 -18.22
C PRO A 276 -8.88 2.93 -17.58
N GLY A 277 -9.24 3.93 -18.40
CA GLY A 277 -9.46 5.31 -18.00
C GLY A 277 -10.94 5.61 -17.69
N PHE A 278 -11.27 6.91 -17.77
CA PHE A 278 -12.65 7.34 -17.66
C PHE A 278 -13.43 7.02 -18.95
N GLU A 279 -14.62 6.49 -18.79
CA GLU A 279 -15.51 6.27 -19.92
C GLU A 279 -16.25 7.57 -20.29
N ASN A 280 -16.17 7.98 -21.56
CA ASN A 280 -16.88 9.13 -22.12
C ASN A 280 -16.69 10.47 -21.36
N GLY A 281 -15.50 10.73 -20.83
CA GLY A 281 -15.18 11.98 -20.12
C GLY A 281 -15.89 12.15 -18.77
N LYS A 282 -16.67 11.17 -18.33
CA LYS A 282 -17.26 11.16 -17.00
C LYS A 282 -16.24 10.68 -15.97
N LYS A 283 -16.18 11.34 -14.80
CA LYS A 283 -15.33 10.92 -13.69
C LYS A 283 -15.88 9.66 -12.99
N ILE A 284 -16.25 8.65 -13.77
CA ILE A 284 -16.74 7.36 -13.29
C ILE A 284 -15.92 6.29 -14.00
N ILE A 285 -15.22 5.47 -13.26
CA ILE A 285 -14.41 4.39 -13.80
C ILE A 285 -15.31 3.17 -13.95
N LYS A 286 -15.28 2.58 -15.14
CA LYS A 286 -15.95 1.31 -15.43
C LYS A 286 -14.93 0.33 -15.99
N ILE A 287 -15.03 -0.91 -15.56
CA ILE A 287 -14.25 -2.02 -16.11
C ILE A 287 -15.25 -3.11 -16.50
N ASN A 288 -15.19 -3.56 -17.76
CA ASN A 288 -16.11 -4.55 -18.31
C ASN A 288 -17.59 -4.19 -18.09
N GLY A 289 -17.94 -2.91 -18.27
CA GLY A 289 -19.29 -2.38 -18.09
C GLY A 289 -19.76 -2.19 -16.65
N LYS A 290 -18.98 -2.60 -15.65
CA LYS A 290 -19.30 -2.43 -14.23
C LYS A 290 -18.69 -1.15 -13.69
N ILE A 291 -19.47 -0.37 -12.95
CA ILE A 291 -18.96 0.81 -12.20
C ILE A 291 -18.07 0.35 -11.07
N CYS A 292 -16.87 0.90 -10.99
CA CYS A 292 -15.92 0.62 -9.93
C CYS A 292 -16.30 1.38 -8.66
N LYS A 293 -16.55 0.66 -7.60
CA LYS A 293 -16.91 1.19 -6.29
C LYS A 293 -15.80 0.90 -5.30
N TRP A 294 -15.71 1.71 -4.26
CA TRP A 294 -14.80 1.44 -3.15
C TRP A 294 -15.13 0.09 -2.49
N ASP A 295 -14.09 -0.68 -2.25
CA ASP A 295 -14.13 -1.92 -1.47
C ASP A 295 -13.36 -1.70 -0.15
N THR A 296 -13.88 -0.76 0.66
CA THR A 296 -13.34 -0.38 1.95
C THR A 296 -14.49 -0.13 2.92
N HIS A 297 -14.23 -0.24 4.23
CA HIS A 297 -15.30 -0.19 5.24
C HIS A 297 -16.04 1.14 5.34
N ASP A 298 -15.33 2.24 5.15
CA ASP A 298 -15.87 3.59 5.32
C ASP A 298 -16.40 4.20 4.01
N GLN A 299 -16.10 3.58 2.86
CA GLN A 299 -16.51 4.09 1.55
C GLN A 299 -17.20 3.04 0.66
N ASN A 300 -17.66 1.92 1.25
CA ASN A 300 -18.36 0.89 0.52
C ASN A 300 -19.57 1.45 -0.26
N ASN A 301 -19.67 1.06 -1.52
CA ASN A 301 -20.67 1.49 -2.49
C ASN A 301 -20.50 2.91 -3.08
N GLU A 302 -19.58 3.74 -2.64
CA GLU A 302 -19.24 4.97 -3.37
C GLU A 302 -18.44 4.66 -4.63
N ASN A 303 -18.64 5.48 -5.66
CA ASN A 303 -17.95 5.31 -6.95
C ASN A 303 -16.49 5.76 -6.83
N ILE A 304 -15.58 4.98 -7.39
CA ILE A 304 -14.19 5.43 -7.59
C ILE A 304 -14.16 6.46 -8.71
N THR A 305 -13.58 7.60 -8.41
CA THR A 305 -13.44 8.74 -9.33
C THR A 305 -12.00 9.03 -9.73
N ASP A 306 -11.04 8.24 -9.24
CA ASP A 306 -9.62 8.35 -9.57
C ASP A 306 -9.01 6.95 -9.68
N GLY A 307 -8.37 6.68 -10.82
CA GLY A 307 -7.70 5.41 -11.08
C GLY A 307 -6.54 5.10 -10.15
N HIS A 308 -6.05 6.09 -9.42
CA HIS A 308 -5.03 5.91 -8.39
C HIS A 308 -5.47 4.96 -7.26
N TYR A 309 -6.77 4.87 -7.04
CA TYR A 309 -7.38 4.02 -6.02
C TYR A 309 -8.02 2.75 -6.59
N LEU A 310 -7.76 2.41 -7.84
CA LEU A 310 -8.41 1.29 -8.50
C LEU A 310 -8.15 -0.05 -7.81
N LEU A 311 -6.96 -0.23 -7.18
CA LEU A 311 -6.70 -1.39 -6.33
C LEU A 311 -7.69 -1.51 -5.17
N SER A 312 -8.22 -0.39 -4.66
CA SER A 312 -9.18 -0.38 -3.54
C SER A 312 -10.63 -0.53 -4.01
N SER A 313 -10.86 -1.06 -5.20
CA SER A 313 -12.18 -1.15 -5.80
C SER A 313 -12.66 -2.56 -6.04
N THR A 314 -13.99 -2.70 -6.12
CA THR A 314 -14.67 -3.93 -6.53
C THR A 314 -14.34 -4.37 -7.97
N CYS A 315 -13.75 -3.49 -8.78
CA CYS A 315 -13.31 -3.82 -10.14
C CYS A 315 -11.95 -4.50 -10.18
N PHE A 316 -11.23 -4.58 -9.08
CA PHE A 316 -9.87 -5.13 -9.09
C PHE A 316 -9.83 -6.66 -9.04
N ASP A 317 -10.91 -7.32 -8.64
CA ASP A 317 -10.98 -8.78 -8.50
C ASP A 317 -10.40 -9.57 -9.70
N PRO A 318 -10.69 -9.24 -10.96
CA PRO A 318 -10.13 -9.97 -12.10
C PRO A 318 -8.61 -9.90 -12.22
N TYR A 319 -7.99 -8.87 -11.64
CA TYR A 319 -6.54 -8.66 -11.71
C TYR A 319 -5.77 -9.44 -10.63
N ILE A 320 -6.46 -10.00 -9.64
CA ILE A 320 -5.86 -10.90 -8.65
C ILE A 320 -5.27 -12.14 -9.35
N GLU A 321 -5.95 -12.65 -10.37
CA GLU A 321 -5.45 -13.78 -11.15
C GLU A 321 -4.15 -13.43 -11.89
N ILE A 322 -4.05 -12.25 -12.49
CA ILE A 322 -2.82 -11.78 -13.15
C ILE A 322 -1.65 -11.70 -12.14
N ILE A 323 -1.93 -11.31 -10.90
CA ILE A 323 -0.92 -11.30 -9.84
C ILE A 323 -0.45 -12.72 -9.54
N LYS A 324 -1.38 -13.67 -9.41
CA LYS A 324 -1.06 -15.09 -9.15
C LYS A 324 -0.21 -15.68 -10.26
N GLU A 325 -0.64 -15.52 -11.51
CA GLU A 325 0.09 -15.98 -12.70
C GLU A 325 1.50 -15.39 -12.75
N TYR A 326 1.64 -14.09 -12.44
CA TYR A 326 2.94 -13.45 -12.37
C TYR A 326 3.81 -14.07 -11.28
N MET A 327 3.30 -14.21 -10.06
CA MET A 327 4.05 -14.80 -8.95
C MET A 327 4.46 -16.25 -9.26
N GLU A 328 3.55 -17.03 -9.85
CA GLU A 328 3.83 -18.41 -10.27
C GLU A 328 4.94 -18.46 -11.33
N SER A 329 4.85 -17.62 -12.36
CA SER A 329 5.89 -17.54 -13.39
C SER A 329 7.27 -17.18 -12.82
N ARG A 330 7.30 -16.40 -11.74
CA ARG A 330 8.53 -16.00 -11.06
C ARG A 330 9.13 -17.07 -10.15
N LEU A 331 8.31 -18.00 -9.67
CA LEU A 331 8.79 -19.14 -8.86
C LEU A 331 9.36 -20.27 -9.69
N LEU A 332 9.01 -20.34 -10.98
CA LEU A 332 9.45 -21.38 -11.90
C LEU A 332 10.78 -21.05 -12.59
N ASN A 333 11.21 -19.79 -12.55
CA ASN A 333 12.46 -19.28 -13.09
C ASN A 333 13.50 -19.04 -12.01
#